data_744d6019f75b6533630df109f41bc1a7
#
_entry.id   744d6019f75b6533630df109f41bc1a7
#
_cell.length_a   1.000
_cell.length_b   1.000
_cell.length_c   1.000
_cell.angle_alpha   90.00
_cell.angle_beta   90.00
_cell.angle_gamma   90.00
#
_symmetry.space_group_name_H-M   'P 1'
#
loop_
_entity.id
_entity.type
_entity.pdbx_description
1 polymer ?
#
loop_
_entity_poly.entity_id
_entity_poly.type
_entity_poly.pdbx_seq_one_letter_code
_entity_poly.pdbx_strand_id
1 'polypeptide(L)'
;MSYEKYEVIIDSSTVLRPDVGISWEYPQTDGEGSGATDENVMIREVLPERDKLVLKFSGRGLTESEIRKILSVRRKEDCMVNFYDLADGKRLTKKMYPTADTINADFLLSDGEFVVEPFELRFIQMIPN
;
A
#
# COMPACT_ATOMS: atom_id res chain seq x y z
N MET A 1 -17.97 -0.17 15.88
CA MET A 1 -18.20 -0.56 14.48
C MET A 1 -16.95 -1.22 13.93
N SER A 2 -17.12 -2.33 13.26
CA SER A 2 -15.97 -3.05 12.72
C SER A 2 -15.87 -2.81 11.23
N TYR A 3 -14.64 -2.86 10.74
CA TYR A 3 -14.36 -2.69 9.32
C TYR A 3 -14.11 -4.06 8.69
N GLU A 4 -14.40 -4.15 7.40
CA GLU A 4 -14.08 -5.35 6.66
C GLU A 4 -12.56 -5.50 6.54
N LYS A 5 -12.10 -6.73 6.39
CA LYS A 5 -10.66 -6.98 6.33
C LYS A 5 -9.97 -6.24 5.20
N TYR A 6 -10.69 -5.99 4.11
CA TYR A 6 -10.09 -5.30 2.96
C TYR A 6 -10.10 -3.78 3.11
N GLU A 7 -10.76 -3.24 4.12
CA GLU A 7 -10.83 -1.79 4.28
C GLU A 7 -9.60 -1.28 5.00
N VAL A 8 -9.04 -0.20 4.48
CA VAL A 8 -7.84 0.43 5.04
C VAL A 8 -8.20 1.86 5.40
N ILE A 9 -7.97 2.21 6.66
CA ILE A 9 -8.39 3.51 7.18
C ILE A 9 -7.18 4.39 7.37
N ILE A 10 -7.21 5.57 6.77
CA ILE A 10 -6.10 6.52 6.79
C ILE A 10 -6.45 7.66 7.74
N ASP A 11 -5.57 7.88 8.74
CA ASP A 11 -5.71 8.96 9.71
C ASP A 11 -7.09 8.96 10.37
N SER A 12 -7.64 7.77 10.58
CA SER A 12 -8.92 7.54 11.26
C SER A 12 -10.13 8.11 10.53
N SER A 13 -9.97 8.67 9.34
CA SER A 13 -11.09 9.34 8.68
C SER A 13 -11.34 8.87 7.26
N THR A 14 -10.31 8.52 6.53
CA THR A 14 -10.45 8.16 5.12
C THR A 14 -10.39 6.65 4.97
N VAL A 15 -11.46 6.07 4.41
CA VAL A 15 -11.52 4.62 4.21
C VAL A 15 -11.24 4.32 2.74
N LEU A 16 -10.22 3.51 2.50
CA LEU A 16 -9.87 3.05 1.16
C LEU A 16 -10.31 1.60 1.01
N ARG A 17 -10.89 1.31 -0.15
CA ARG A 17 -11.38 -0.04 -0.45
C ARG A 17 -10.73 -0.52 -1.73
N PRO A 18 -9.60 -1.23 -1.63
CA PRO A 18 -8.96 -1.77 -2.84
C PRO A 18 -9.88 -2.81 -3.46
N ASP A 19 -10.32 -2.53 -4.67
CA ASP A 19 -11.33 -3.38 -5.31
C ASP A 19 -10.72 -4.58 -6.04
N VAL A 20 -9.41 -4.62 -6.19
CA VAL A 20 -8.74 -5.79 -6.78
C VAL A 20 -8.16 -6.68 -5.69
N GLY A 21 -7.48 -6.07 -4.72
CA GLY A 21 -6.90 -6.88 -3.67
C GLY A 21 -5.86 -6.14 -2.86
N ILE A 22 -5.28 -6.85 -1.93
CA ILE A 22 -4.24 -6.34 -1.05
C ILE A 22 -3.10 -7.34 -1.06
N SER A 23 -1.87 -6.82 -1.06
CA SER A 23 -0.69 -7.64 -0.85
C SER A 23 0.03 -7.16 0.40
N TRP A 24 0.47 -8.10 1.21
CA TRP A 24 1.27 -7.81 2.38
C TRP A 24 2.68 -8.27 2.08
N GLU A 25 3.65 -7.36 2.23
CA GLU A 25 5.05 -7.71 2.03
C GLU A 25 5.76 -7.60 3.36
N TYR A 26 6.28 -8.69 3.83
CA TYR A 26 6.98 -8.74 5.10
C TYR A 26 8.45 -8.97 4.82
N PRO A 27 9.33 -8.25 5.50
CA PRO A 27 10.75 -8.48 5.29
C PRO A 27 11.14 -9.86 5.80
N GLN A 28 12.07 -10.47 5.12
CA GLN A 28 12.63 -11.73 5.57
C GLN A 28 13.79 -11.47 6.49
N THR A 29 13.86 -12.27 7.55
CA THR A 29 15.03 -12.17 8.41
C THR A 29 16.21 -12.81 7.70
N ASP A 30 17.39 -12.41 8.13
CA ASP A 30 18.59 -12.87 7.48
C ASP A 30 19.08 -14.21 7.97
N GLY A 31 18.43 -14.76 8.96
CA GLY A 31 18.94 -15.92 9.60
C GLY A 31 19.33 -17.01 8.65
N GLU A 32 18.44 -17.36 7.79
CA GLU A 32 18.68 -18.47 6.90
C GLU A 32 19.55 -18.10 5.73
N GLY A 33 19.39 -16.90 5.26
CA GLY A 33 20.17 -16.46 4.11
C GLY A 33 21.61 -16.28 4.45
N SER A 34 21.91 -16.31 5.68
CA SER A 34 23.24 -16.04 6.13
C SER A 34 24.24 -17.07 5.68
N GLY A 35 23.77 -18.19 5.22
CA GLY A 35 24.72 -19.09 4.60
C GLY A 35 25.52 -18.39 3.53
N ALA A 36 25.03 -17.27 3.11
CA ALA A 36 25.74 -16.48 2.13
C ALA A 36 27.00 -15.87 2.74
N THR A 37 27.69 -15.12 1.89
CA THR A 37 28.96 -14.54 2.30
C THR A 37 28.78 -13.49 3.38
N ASP A 38 29.84 -13.21 4.07
CA ASP A 38 29.80 -12.21 5.11
C ASP A 38 29.52 -10.82 4.56
N GLU A 39 29.98 -10.54 3.37
CA GLU A 39 29.73 -9.24 2.77
C GLU A 39 28.25 -9.00 2.59
N ASN A 40 27.52 -9.99 2.17
CA ASN A 40 26.08 -9.83 1.97
C ASN A 40 25.39 -9.56 3.29
N VAL A 41 25.80 -10.22 4.33
CA VAL A 41 25.20 -10.02 5.64
C VAL A 41 25.42 -8.60 6.09
N MET A 42 26.63 -8.09 5.91
CA MET A 42 26.94 -6.74 6.35
C MET A 42 26.11 -5.70 5.58
N ILE A 43 25.94 -5.91 4.30
CA ILE A 43 25.16 -4.98 3.50
C ILE A 43 23.72 -4.96 3.97
N ARG A 44 23.16 -6.11 4.28
CA ARG A 44 21.79 -6.19 4.73
C ARG A 44 21.56 -5.46 6.05
N GLU A 45 22.50 -5.57 6.94
CA GLU A 45 22.35 -4.96 8.25
C GLU A 45 22.26 -3.45 8.19
N VAL A 46 22.81 -2.86 7.15
CA VAL A 46 22.78 -1.41 7.00
C VAL A 46 21.38 -0.93 6.63
N LEU A 47 20.61 -1.76 5.95
CA LEU A 47 19.30 -1.37 5.46
C LEU A 47 18.22 -2.06 6.26
N PRO A 48 17.58 -1.35 7.20
CA PRO A 48 16.50 -1.95 7.96
C PRO A 48 15.36 -2.35 7.03
N GLU A 49 14.81 -3.51 7.28
CA GLU A 49 13.71 -4.01 6.48
C GLU A 49 12.41 -3.51 7.06
N ARG A 50 11.44 -3.28 6.18
CA ARG A 50 10.17 -2.67 6.56
C ARG A 50 9.02 -3.41 5.93
N ASP A 51 7.94 -3.48 6.67
CA ASP A 51 6.71 -4.04 6.13
C ASP A 51 6.12 -3.10 5.10
N LYS A 52 5.50 -3.67 4.09
CA LYS A 52 4.82 -2.91 3.05
C LYS A 52 3.42 -3.45 2.87
N LEU A 53 2.51 -2.54 2.60
CA LEU A 53 1.13 -2.87 2.32
C LEU A 53 0.80 -2.33 0.94
N VAL A 54 0.36 -3.19 0.04
CA VAL A 54 0.08 -2.81 -1.33
C VAL A 54 -1.41 -2.93 -1.58
N LEU A 55 -2.06 -1.81 -1.91
CA LEU A 55 -3.48 -1.79 -2.23
C LEU A 55 -3.62 -1.75 -3.75
N LYS A 56 -4.40 -2.68 -4.28
CA LYS A 56 -4.55 -2.81 -5.73
C LYS A 56 -5.92 -2.34 -6.16
N PHE A 57 -5.93 -1.47 -7.15
CA PHE A 57 -7.15 -0.86 -7.65
C PHE A 57 -7.31 -1.12 -9.14
N SER A 58 -8.54 -1.33 -9.56
CA SER A 58 -8.82 -1.59 -10.97
C SER A 58 -8.78 -0.32 -11.81
N GLY A 59 -8.96 0.82 -11.18
CA GLY A 59 -9.10 2.07 -11.92
C GLY A 59 -10.45 2.17 -12.59
N ARG A 60 -10.75 1.25 -13.46
CA ARG A 60 -12.00 1.30 -14.23
C ARG A 60 -13.24 1.11 -13.39
N GLY A 61 -13.14 0.36 -12.30
CA GLY A 61 -14.27 0.10 -11.43
C GLY A 61 -14.51 1.18 -10.40
N LEU A 62 -13.72 2.26 -10.41
CA LEU A 62 -13.80 3.30 -9.41
C LEU A 62 -14.46 4.54 -9.98
N THR A 63 -15.21 5.24 -9.13
CA THR A 63 -15.74 6.55 -9.50
C THR A 63 -14.62 7.57 -9.41
N GLU A 64 -14.81 8.70 -10.07
CA GLU A 64 -13.83 9.77 -10.00
C GLU A 64 -13.64 10.25 -8.57
N SER A 65 -14.72 10.27 -7.80
CA SER A 65 -14.67 10.66 -6.40
C SER A 65 -13.77 9.73 -5.59
N GLU A 66 -13.87 8.44 -5.85
CA GLU A 66 -13.02 7.46 -5.17
C GLU A 66 -11.56 7.63 -5.55
N ILE A 67 -11.31 7.88 -6.82
CA ILE A 67 -9.94 8.08 -7.29
C ILE A 67 -9.34 9.33 -6.65
N ARG A 68 -10.12 10.40 -6.53
CA ARG A 68 -9.63 11.61 -5.87
C ARG A 68 -9.26 11.35 -4.42
N LYS A 69 -10.06 10.55 -3.76
CA LYS A 69 -9.78 10.20 -2.36
C LYS A 69 -8.46 9.46 -2.25
N ILE A 70 -8.23 8.51 -3.14
CA ILE A 70 -6.99 7.75 -3.16
C ILE A 70 -5.80 8.67 -3.43
N LEU A 71 -5.94 9.57 -4.39
CA LEU A 71 -4.87 10.47 -4.74
C LEU A 71 -4.58 11.48 -3.63
N SER A 72 -5.59 11.87 -2.87
CA SER A 72 -5.35 12.77 -1.74
C SER A 72 -4.49 12.08 -0.69
N VAL A 73 -4.69 10.79 -0.49
CA VAL A 73 -3.84 10.02 0.42
C VAL A 73 -2.43 9.91 -0.15
N ARG A 74 -2.32 9.68 -1.45
CA ARG A 74 -1.04 9.53 -2.11
C ARG A 74 -0.14 10.75 -1.94
N ARG A 75 -0.74 11.92 -1.78
CA ARG A 75 0.00 13.17 -1.64
C ARG A 75 0.54 13.43 -0.24
N LYS A 76 0.13 12.64 0.75
CA LYS A 76 0.60 12.84 2.12
C LYS A 76 2.06 12.42 2.22
N GLU A 77 2.81 13.11 3.08
CA GLU A 77 4.18 12.69 3.36
C GLU A 77 4.17 11.41 4.17
N ASP A 78 3.27 11.32 5.12
CA ASP A 78 3.07 10.12 5.91
C ASP A 78 1.67 10.15 6.50
N CYS A 79 1.25 9.02 7.05
CA CYS A 79 -0.07 8.92 7.63
C CYS A 79 -0.14 7.70 8.55
N MET A 80 -1.17 7.70 9.39
CA MET A 80 -1.44 6.54 10.22
C MET A 80 -2.36 5.61 9.42
N VAL A 81 -1.93 4.39 9.24
CA VAL A 81 -2.64 3.42 8.41
C VAL A 81 -3.16 2.31 9.30
N ASN A 82 -4.48 2.17 9.34
CA ASN A 82 -5.12 1.08 10.06
C ASN A 82 -5.56 0.04 9.04
N PHE A 83 -5.07 -1.17 9.20
CA PHE A 83 -5.31 -2.23 8.23
C PHE A 83 -5.34 -3.57 8.94
N TYR A 84 -5.98 -4.54 8.30
CA TYR A 84 -5.95 -5.92 8.80
C TYR A 84 -4.62 -6.54 8.39
N ASP A 85 -3.88 -7.01 9.37
CA ASP A 85 -2.58 -7.63 9.11
C ASP A 85 -2.75 -9.14 9.05
N LEU A 86 -2.39 -9.70 7.90
CA LEU A 86 -2.61 -11.12 7.68
C LEU A 86 -1.75 -11.98 8.59
N ALA A 87 -0.52 -11.56 8.85
CA ALA A 87 0.39 -12.35 9.68
C ALA A 87 -0.07 -12.38 11.13
N ASP A 88 -0.58 -11.27 11.64
CA ASP A 88 -1.01 -11.19 13.04
C ASP A 88 -2.47 -11.58 13.22
N GLY A 89 -3.24 -11.63 12.15
CA GLY A 89 -4.64 -11.98 12.23
C GLY A 89 -5.50 -10.95 12.93
N LYS A 90 -5.10 -9.69 12.91
CA LYS A 90 -5.85 -8.61 13.55
C LYS A 90 -5.52 -7.29 12.90
N ARG A 91 -6.31 -6.28 13.22
CA ARG A 91 -6.03 -4.95 12.68
C ARG A 91 -4.90 -4.30 13.47
N LEU A 92 -4.04 -3.62 12.72
CA LEU A 92 -2.92 -2.87 13.28
C LEU A 92 -2.98 -1.45 12.77
N THR A 93 -2.37 -0.54 13.53
CA THR A 93 -2.21 0.84 13.09
C THR A 93 -0.72 1.16 13.09
N LYS A 94 -0.21 1.57 11.95
CA LYS A 94 1.22 1.87 11.82
C LYS A 94 1.39 3.17 11.07
N LYS A 95 2.47 3.87 11.38
CA LYS A 95 2.82 5.08 10.64
C LYS A 95 3.56 4.66 9.38
N MET A 96 3.02 5.06 8.23
CA MET A 96 3.55 4.65 6.94
C MET A 96 3.54 5.84 5.99
N TYR A 97 4.32 5.74 4.93
CA TYR A 97 4.26 6.75 3.89
C TYR A 97 3.80 6.09 2.59
N PRO A 98 2.96 6.79 1.83
CA PRO A 98 2.43 6.23 0.60
C PRO A 98 3.34 6.47 -0.58
N THR A 99 3.40 5.51 -1.48
CA THR A 99 4.04 5.67 -2.77
C THR A 99 3.12 5.04 -3.82
N ALA A 100 3.25 5.48 -5.05
CA ALA A 100 2.44 4.92 -6.12
C ALA A 100 3.17 5.11 -7.43
N ASP A 101 2.87 4.22 -8.34
CA ASP A 101 3.35 4.37 -9.71
C ASP A 101 2.56 5.48 -10.40
N THR A 102 2.97 5.80 -11.60
CA THR A 102 2.25 6.75 -12.43
C THR A 102 0.83 6.25 -12.64
N ILE A 103 -0.12 7.15 -12.52
CA ILE A 103 -1.52 6.83 -12.78
C ILE A 103 -1.86 7.31 -14.17
N ASN A 104 -2.32 6.40 -15.00
CA ASN A 104 -2.61 6.68 -16.39
C ASN A 104 -4.11 6.62 -16.65
N ALA A 105 -4.57 7.43 -17.56
CA ALA A 105 -5.97 7.43 -17.96
C ALA A 105 -6.06 7.60 -19.47
N ASP A 106 -6.96 6.84 -20.06
CA ASP A 106 -7.23 6.93 -21.49
C ASP A 106 -8.59 7.55 -21.70
N PHE A 107 -8.73 8.35 -22.76
CA PHE A 107 -10.00 8.96 -23.08
C PHE A 107 -10.83 8.05 -23.96
N LEU A 108 -12.13 8.01 -23.68
CA LEU A 108 -13.07 7.34 -24.57
C LEU A 108 -13.57 8.39 -25.55
N LEU A 109 -13.28 8.19 -26.82
CA LEU A 109 -13.58 9.19 -27.82
C LEU A 109 -15.07 9.42 -27.99
N SER A 110 -15.88 8.41 -27.70
CA SER A 110 -17.30 8.51 -28.00
C SER A 110 -18.04 9.42 -27.02
N ASP A 111 -17.60 9.52 -25.75
CA ASP A 111 -18.37 10.29 -24.80
C ASP A 111 -17.51 11.26 -23.99
N GLY A 112 -16.24 11.35 -24.29
CA GLY A 112 -15.38 12.30 -23.62
C GLY A 112 -14.96 11.89 -22.22
N GLU A 113 -15.38 10.74 -21.76
CA GLU A 113 -14.96 10.23 -20.47
C GLU A 113 -13.57 9.65 -20.56
N PHE A 114 -12.88 9.62 -19.44
CA PHE A 114 -11.61 8.92 -19.41
C PHE A 114 -11.69 7.74 -18.47
N VAL A 115 -10.86 6.75 -18.75
CA VAL A 115 -10.83 5.49 -18.02
C VAL A 115 -9.46 5.37 -17.40
N VAL A 116 -9.43 5.20 -16.09
CA VAL A 116 -8.17 5.09 -15.37
C VAL A 116 -7.69 3.64 -15.46
N GLU A 117 -6.42 3.48 -15.79
CA GLU A 117 -5.81 2.16 -15.86
C GLU A 117 -5.58 1.60 -14.45
N PRO A 118 -5.46 0.28 -14.32
CA PRO A 118 -5.18 -0.30 -12.99
C PRO A 118 -3.92 0.28 -12.39
N PHE A 119 -3.94 0.45 -11.07
CA PHE A 119 -2.80 1.00 -10.37
C PHE A 119 -2.73 0.46 -8.95
N GLU A 120 -1.62 0.72 -8.29
CA GLU A 120 -1.39 0.27 -6.92
C GLU A 120 -0.99 1.45 -6.06
N LEU A 121 -1.41 1.41 -4.81
CA LEU A 121 -0.97 2.37 -3.81
C LEU A 121 -0.22 1.58 -2.75
N ARG A 122 1.04 1.92 -2.52
CA ARG A 122 1.89 1.21 -1.58
C ARG A 122 2.11 2.04 -0.34
N PHE A 123 2.06 1.38 0.80
CA PHE A 123 2.41 2.00 2.07
C PHE A 123 3.62 1.30 2.63
N ILE A 124 4.61 2.08 2.99
CA ILE A 124 5.86 1.55 3.53
C ILE A 124 5.98 2.02 4.98
N GLN A 125 6.23 1.08 5.87
CA GLN A 125 6.35 1.38 7.28
C GLN A 125 7.54 2.31 7.50
N MET A 126 7.32 3.37 8.27
CA MET A 126 8.40 4.34 8.50
C MET A 126 9.38 3.88 9.54
N ILE A 127 8.89 3.19 10.55
CA ILE A 127 9.75 2.70 11.62
C ILE A 127 9.85 1.20 11.48
N PRO A 128 11.05 0.65 11.31
CA PRO A 128 11.20 -0.79 11.19
C PRO A 128 10.72 -1.50 12.45
N ASN A 129 10.30 -2.74 12.26
CA ASN A 129 9.89 -3.56 13.38
C ASN A 129 11.03 -3.88 14.33
#